data_44d4420ded13037bede79d9f5595a2c2
#
_entry.id   44d4420ded13037bede79d9f5595a2c2
#
_cell.length_a   1.000
_cell.length_b   1.000
_cell.length_c   1.000
_cell.angle_alpha   90.00
_cell.angle_beta   90.00
_cell.angle_gamma   90.00
#
_symmetry.space_group_name_H-M   'P 1'
#
loop_
_entity.id
_entity.type
_entity.pdbx_description
1 polymer ?
#
loop_
_entity_poly.entity_id
_entity_poly.type
_entity_poly.pdbx_seq_one_letter_code
_entity_poly.pdbx_strand_id
1 'polypeptide(L)'
;MEGHDPAVYQVVEGVWQDAGALSNFVPAFEDVTVMAVVAPEDVRCSWFTLPEMEVRQAITVAKLRAAESSLGLVHCSAGLDEDGAIATATIAPDVMQRGLDRLIARGLNPDIVIPFGLVIKTGPDGFFRARMDSIAVVRGAAIAIPDEAVLRDLIVGAAETDTLDSDIVRSMLLTASAAPLVNLREGMFAKRERTVWTTDTQRTWIRRLLTALLIVTMMSVLVTLGKYWTGTASENEIALAAAQKIDPAITDINQAEGALAAALNRQGKMQSSFAPLSAALWRSVKASPNVSVRELRFTPDGILTVVLSAPTADNINATLLAIQQDGFKITALPRQDATGSTLVDVTVRMP
;
A
#
# COMPACT_ATOMS: atom_id res chain seq x y z
N MET A 1 -9.01 -22.61 -32.18
CA MET A 1 -9.07 -21.28 -32.83
C MET A 1 -7.88 -21.00 -33.75
N GLU A 2 -7.51 -21.90 -34.60
CA GLU A 2 -6.60 -21.61 -35.71
C GLU A 2 -7.45 -21.39 -36.96
N GLY A 3 -7.59 -20.14 -37.42
CA GLY A 3 -8.07 -19.84 -38.74
C GLY A 3 -9.15 -18.76 -38.91
N HIS A 4 -9.75 -18.21 -37.85
CA HIS A 4 -10.74 -17.14 -38.05
C HIS A 4 -10.17 -15.80 -37.57
N ASP A 5 -10.15 -14.82 -38.48
CA ASP A 5 -9.75 -13.46 -38.16
C ASP A 5 -10.94 -12.71 -37.56
N PRO A 6 -10.86 -12.20 -36.32
CA PRO A 6 -12.00 -11.54 -35.69
C PRO A 6 -12.44 -10.29 -36.45
N ALA A 7 -13.75 -10.08 -36.55
CA ALA A 7 -14.31 -8.86 -37.10
C ALA A 7 -14.16 -7.70 -36.08
N VAL A 8 -13.94 -6.52 -36.61
CA VAL A 8 -13.81 -5.28 -35.83
C VAL A 8 -14.97 -4.36 -36.20
N TYR A 9 -15.62 -3.85 -35.17
CA TYR A 9 -16.70 -2.88 -35.33
C TYR A 9 -16.34 -1.59 -34.61
N GLN A 10 -16.68 -0.49 -35.21
CA GLN A 10 -16.62 0.83 -34.57
C GLN A 10 -18.06 1.30 -34.29
N VAL A 11 -18.21 1.94 -33.14
CA VAL A 11 -19.47 2.59 -32.77
C VAL A 11 -19.22 4.08 -32.62
N VAL A 12 -19.81 4.87 -33.50
CA VAL A 12 -19.73 6.31 -33.50
C VAL A 12 -21.15 6.86 -33.35
N GLU A 13 -21.38 7.63 -32.32
CA GLU A 13 -22.71 8.21 -32.00
C GLU A 13 -23.84 7.14 -31.97
N GLY A 14 -23.53 5.94 -31.50
CA GLY A 14 -24.48 4.81 -31.42
C GLY A 14 -24.68 4.05 -32.73
N VAL A 15 -24.02 4.45 -33.82
CA VAL A 15 -24.12 3.78 -35.16
C VAL A 15 -22.97 2.77 -35.28
N TRP A 16 -23.32 1.53 -35.58
CA TRP A 16 -22.39 0.45 -35.86
C TRP A 16 -21.80 0.56 -37.24
N GLN A 17 -20.51 0.55 -37.35
CA GLN A 17 -19.75 0.55 -38.59
C GLN A 17 -18.85 -0.67 -38.63
N ASP A 18 -18.93 -1.46 -39.69
CA ASP A 18 -18.03 -2.57 -39.93
C ASP A 18 -16.66 -2.01 -40.34
N ALA A 19 -15.65 -2.28 -39.52
CA ALA A 19 -14.26 -1.88 -39.77
C ALA A 19 -13.44 -3.01 -40.40
N GLY A 20 -14.07 -4.15 -40.72
CA GLY A 20 -13.44 -5.30 -41.34
C GLY A 20 -12.73 -6.24 -40.38
N ALA A 21 -11.85 -7.06 -40.93
CA ALA A 21 -11.10 -8.05 -40.19
C ALA A 21 -9.95 -7.42 -39.39
N LEU A 22 -9.64 -7.97 -38.19
CA LEU A 22 -8.58 -7.49 -37.32
C LEU A 22 -7.21 -7.44 -38.01
N SER A 23 -6.91 -8.35 -38.91
CA SER A 23 -5.67 -8.37 -39.69
C SER A 23 -5.39 -7.09 -40.46
N ASN A 24 -6.46 -6.45 -40.96
CA ASN A 24 -6.42 -5.26 -41.81
C ASN A 24 -6.74 -3.97 -41.04
N PHE A 25 -7.12 -4.10 -39.77
CA PHE A 25 -7.53 -2.96 -38.96
C PHE A 25 -6.31 -2.13 -38.48
N VAL A 26 -6.42 -0.80 -38.67
CA VAL A 26 -5.44 0.15 -38.14
C VAL A 26 -6.18 1.11 -37.19
N PRO A 27 -5.83 1.13 -35.91
CA PRO A 27 -6.43 2.05 -34.95
C PRO A 27 -6.14 3.51 -35.35
N ALA A 28 -7.22 4.29 -35.59
CA ALA A 28 -7.09 5.68 -35.99
C ALA A 28 -7.41 6.68 -34.87
N PHE A 29 -7.76 6.21 -33.68
CA PHE A 29 -8.30 7.05 -32.61
C PHE A 29 -7.51 6.85 -31.31
N GLU A 30 -7.22 7.95 -30.65
CA GLU A 30 -6.82 8.02 -29.23
C GLU A 30 -8.10 8.23 -28.41
N ASP A 31 -8.16 7.72 -27.19
CA ASP A 31 -9.31 7.84 -26.26
C ASP A 31 -10.61 7.13 -26.65
N VAL A 32 -10.51 5.93 -27.19
CA VAL A 32 -11.67 5.05 -27.41
C VAL A 32 -11.67 3.90 -26.40
N THR A 33 -12.86 3.53 -25.91
CA THR A 33 -13.05 2.30 -25.14
C THR A 33 -13.03 1.10 -26.07
N VAL A 34 -12.11 0.19 -25.86
CA VAL A 34 -11.98 -1.04 -26.63
C VAL A 34 -12.58 -2.19 -25.85
N MET A 35 -13.63 -2.82 -26.41
CA MET A 35 -14.25 -4.03 -25.86
C MET A 35 -13.93 -5.23 -26.74
N ALA A 36 -13.44 -6.30 -26.14
CA ALA A 36 -13.26 -7.58 -26.80
C ALA A 36 -14.34 -8.57 -26.35
N VAL A 37 -14.93 -9.28 -27.31
CA VAL A 37 -15.95 -10.31 -27.05
C VAL A 37 -15.30 -11.67 -27.19
N VAL A 38 -15.39 -12.51 -26.16
CA VAL A 38 -14.86 -13.87 -26.16
C VAL A 38 -15.91 -14.84 -26.66
N ALA A 39 -15.51 -15.71 -27.57
CA ALA A 39 -16.35 -16.74 -28.13
C ALA A 39 -16.78 -17.77 -27.06
N PRO A 40 -17.99 -18.34 -27.15
CA PRO A 40 -18.51 -19.26 -26.12
C PRO A 40 -17.70 -20.57 -26.04
N GLU A 41 -16.94 -20.94 -27.06
CA GLU A 41 -16.05 -22.10 -27.09
C GLU A 41 -14.84 -21.94 -26.16
N ASP A 42 -14.39 -20.72 -25.94
CA ASP A 42 -13.18 -20.40 -25.18
C ASP A 42 -13.47 -20.09 -23.71
N VAL A 43 -14.73 -19.91 -23.33
CA VAL A 43 -15.14 -19.47 -21.99
C VAL A 43 -16.32 -20.26 -21.46
N ARG A 44 -16.24 -20.70 -20.23
CA ARG A 44 -17.36 -21.34 -19.53
C ARG A 44 -18.07 -20.32 -18.65
N CYS A 45 -19.36 -20.17 -18.84
CA CYS A 45 -20.23 -19.36 -17.99
C CYS A 45 -21.02 -20.26 -17.03
N SER A 46 -21.14 -19.84 -15.74
CA SER A 46 -21.91 -20.53 -14.71
C SER A 46 -22.60 -19.52 -13.80
N TRP A 47 -23.73 -19.91 -13.22
CA TRP A 47 -24.52 -19.07 -12.32
C TRP A 47 -24.65 -19.76 -10.96
N PHE A 48 -24.54 -18.98 -9.90
CA PHE A 48 -24.63 -19.43 -8.52
C PHE A 48 -25.65 -18.58 -7.76
N THR A 49 -26.58 -19.23 -7.08
CA THR A 49 -27.52 -18.57 -6.18
C THR A 49 -27.01 -18.75 -4.75
N LEU A 50 -26.69 -17.66 -4.07
CA LEU A 50 -26.10 -17.64 -2.73
C LEU A 50 -26.86 -16.63 -1.84
N PRO A 51 -28.13 -16.95 -1.44
CA PRO A 51 -29.06 -15.96 -0.90
C PRO A 51 -28.70 -15.44 0.51
N GLU A 52 -27.87 -16.15 1.26
CA GLU A 52 -27.55 -15.83 2.67
C GLU A 52 -26.23 -15.08 2.85
N MET A 53 -25.60 -14.64 1.77
CA MET A 53 -24.29 -14.02 1.78
C MET A 53 -24.33 -12.56 1.36
N GLU A 54 -23.42 -11.76 1.93
CA GLU A 54 -23.14 -10.43 1.39
C GLU A 54 -22.59 -10.54 -0.04
N VAL A 55 -22.98 -9.62 -0.93
CA VAL A 55 -22.66 -9.65 -2.37
C VAL A 55 -21.16 -9.89 -2.63
N ARG A 56 -20.28 -9.20 -1.91
CA ARG A 56 -18.82 -9.35 -2.08
C ARG A 56 -18.33 -10.75 -1.71
N GLN A 57 -18.89 -11.32 -0.64
CA GLN A 57 -18.57 -12.69 -0.22
C GLN A 57 -19.11 -13.70 -1.20
N ALA A 58 -20.36 -13.52 -1.67
CA ALA A 58 -21.00 -14.36 -2.67
C ALA A 58 -20.19 -14.38 -3.98
N ILE A 59 -19.72 -13.24 -4.47
CA ILE A 59 -18.84 -13.16 -5.64
C ILE A 59 -17.55 -13.97 -5.43
N THR A 60 -16.92 -13.85 -4.26
CA THR A 60 -15.68 -14.56 -3.96
C THR A 60 -15.90 -16.08 -3.92
N VAL A 61 -16.97 -16.53 -3.26
CA VAL A 61 -17.34 -17.95 -3.17
C VAL A 61 -17.71 -18.51 -4.55
N ALA A 62 -18.44 -17.75 -5.37
CA ALA A 62 -18.80 -18.14 -6.74
C ALA A 62 -17.55 -18.32 -7.62
N LYS A 63 -16.60 -17.39 -7.56
CA LYS A 63 -15.30 -17.51 -8.28
C LYS A 63 -14.55 -18.78 -7.84
N LEU A 64 -14.50 -19.06 -6.55
CA LEU A 64 -13.81 -20.25 -6.04
C LEU A 64 -14.48 -21.53 -6.53
N ARG A 65 -15.81 -21.64 -6.41
CA ARG A 65 -16.58 -22.79 -6.89
C ARG A 65 -16.44 -22.99 -8.40
N ALA A 66 -16.47 -21.90 -9.19
CA ALA A 66 -16.27 -21.96 -10.63
C ALA A 66 -14.86 -22.46 -10.98
N ALA A 67 -13.84 -22.03 -10.25
CA ALA A 67 -12.46 -22.47 -10.43
C ALA A 67 -12.28 -23.95 -10.04
N GLU A 68 -12.84 -24.38 -8.90
CA GLU A 68 -12.79 -25.78 -8.43
C GLU A 68 -13.48 -26.76 -9.39
N SER A 69 -14.50 -26.30 -10.10
CA SER A 69 -15.20 -27.12 -11.11
C SER A 69 -14.43 -27.25 -12.44
N SER A 70 -13.25 -26.65 -12.55
CA SER A 70 -12.42 -26.67 -13.76
C SER A 70 -11.29 -27.70 -13.61
N LEU A 71 -10.94 -28.36 -14.73
CA LEU A 71 -9.91 -29.40 -14.77
C LEU A 71 -8.46 -28.89 -14.74
N GLY A 72 -8.26 -27.58 -14.69
CA GLY A 72 -6.93 -26.96 -14.70
C GLY A 72 -6.93 -25.55 -14.17
N LEU A 73 -5.79 -24.86 -14.31
CA LEU A 73 -5.71 -23.44 -13.97
C LEU A 73 -6.64 -22.64 -14.85
N VAL A 74 -7.48 -21.83 -14.24
CA VAL A 74 -8.41 -20.93 -14.93
C VAL A 74 -8.33 -19.53 -14.37
N HIS A 75 -8.54 -18.56 -15.22
CA HIS A 75 -8.86 -17.19 -14.82
C HIS A 75 -10.37 -17.10 -14.67
N CYS A 76 -10.83 -16.59 -13.53
CA CYS A 76 -12.25 -16.48 -13.23
C CYS A 76 -12.63 -15.05 -12.86
N SER A 77 -13.67 -14.54 -13.49
CA SER A 77 -14.32 -13.28 -13.14
C SER A 77 -15.80 -13.53 -12.82
N ALA A 78 -16.40 -12.67 -12.00
CA ALA A 78 -17.79 -12.81 -11.58
C ALA A 78 -18.45 -11.45 -11.33
N GLY A 79 -19.77 -11.41 -11.56
CA GLY A 79 -20.61 -10.25 -11.30
C GLY A 79 -22.00 -10.65 -10.83
N LEU A 80 -22.70 -9.71 -10.20
CA LEU A 80 -24.07 -9.89 -9.73
C LEU A 80 -25.03 -9.62 -10.90
N ASP A 81 -25.83 -10.63 -11.26
CA ASP A 81 -26.87 -10.51 -12.28
C ASP A 81 -28.11 -9.77 -11.73
N GLU A 82 -28.93 -9.26 -12.62
CA GLU A 82 -30.19 -8.54 -12.29
C GLU A 82 -31.14 -9.38 -11.44
N ASP A 83 -31.14 -10.71 -11.63
CA ASP A 83 -31.94 -11.67 -10.88
C ASP A 83 -31.37 -12.04 -9.49
N GLY A 84 -30.26 -11.41 -9.07
CA GLY A 84 -29.58 -11.70 -7.81
C GLY A 84 -28.70 -12.95 -7.82
N ALA A 85 -28.55 -13.61 -8.94
CA ALA A 85 -27.59 -14.70 -9.14
C ALA A 85 -26.18 -14.12 -9.42
N ILE A 86 -25.16 -14.85 -9.02
CA ILE A 86 -23.78 -14.51 -9.36
C ILE A 86 -23.40 -15.22 -10.66
N ALA A 87 -23.26 -14.47 -11.73
CA ALA A 87 -22.72 -14.96 -12.98
C ALA A 87 -21.19 -15.03 -12.91
N THR A 88 -20.61 -16.12 -13.37
CA THR A 88 -19.16 -16.33 -13.44
C THR A 88 -18.74 -16.67 -14.86
N ALA A 89 -17.55 -16.26 -15.22
CA ALA A 89 -16.88 -16.64 -16.45
C ALA A 89 -15.49 -17.19 -16.14
N THR A 90 -15.19 -18.37 -16.64
CA THR A 90 -13.90 -19.03 -16.51
C THR A 90 -13.26 -19.27 -17.86
N ILE A 91 -12.00 -18.88 -18.00
CA ILE A 91 -11.20 -19.03 -19.22
C ILE A 91 -9.82 -19.55 -18.90
N ALA A 92 -9.24 -20.36 -19.76
CA ALA A 92 -7.86 -20.78 -19.60
C ALA A 92 -6.90 -19.60 -19.78
N PRO A 93 -5.92 -19.38 -18.85
CA PRO A 93 -5.03 -18.21 -18.88
C PRO A 93 -4.24 -18.07 -20.18
N ASP A 94 -3.84 -19.17 -20.78
CA ASP A 94 -3.11 -19.19 -22.04
C ASP A 94 -3.98 -18.76 -23.23
N VAL A 95 -5.29 -19.11 -23.23
CA VAL A 95 -6.26 -18.65 -24.22
C VAL A 95 -6.47 -17.14 -24.11
N MET A 96 -6.66 -16.67 -22.87
CA MET A 96 -6.81 -15.23 -22.60
C MET A 96 -5.56 -14.45 -23.02
N GLN A 97 -4.38 -14.94 -22.65
CA GLN A 97 -3.12 -14.29 -23.01
C GLN A 97 -2.92 -14.21 -24.52
N ARG A 98 -3.11 -15.34 -25.25
CA ARG A 98 -3.01 -15.35 -26.72
C ARG A 98 -4.00 -14.39 -27.39
N GLY A 99 -5.23 -14.32 -26.88
CA GLY A 99 -6.24 -13.37 -27.37
C GLY A 99 -5.80 -11.92 -27.19
N LEU A 100 -5.33 -11.57 -25.99
CA LEU A 100 -4.84 -10.23 -25.69
C LEU A 100 -3.60 -9.87 -26.52
N ASP A 101 -2.61 -10.77 -26.61
CA ASP A 101 -1.39 -10.52 -27.38
C ASP A 101 -1.70 -10.25 -28.86
N ARG A 102 -2.66 -10.98 -29.43
CA ARG A 102 -3.12 -10.77 -30.83
C ARG A 102 -3.72 -9.38 -31.03
N LEU A 103 -4.56 -8.92 -30.09
CA LEU A 103 -5.17 -7.58 -30.12
C LEU A 103 -4.13 -6.48 -29.91
N ILE A 104 -3.24 -6.65 -28.91
CA ILE A 104 -2.19 -5.69 -28.60
C ILE A 104 -1.19 -5.55 -29.74
N ALA A 105 -0.85 -6.62 -30.43
CA ALA A 105 0.01 -6.57 -31.61
C ALA A 105 -0.58 -5.73 -32.75
N ARG A 106 -1.90 -5.49 -32.75
CA ARG A 106 -2.62 -4.62 -33.68
C ARG A 106 -2.91 -3.22 -33.12
N GLY A 107 -2.33 -2.90 -31.95
CA GLY A 107 -2.55 -1.61 -31.28
C GLY A 107 -3.87 -1.52 -30.50
N LEU A 108 -4.64 -2.60 -30.40
CA LEU A 108 -5.88 -2.67 -29.64
C LEU A 108 -5.61 -3.25 -28.26
N ASN A 109 -5.67 -2.43 -27.23
CA ASN A 109 -5.53 -2.88 -25.84
C ASN A 109 -6.91 -2.77 -25.15
N PRO A 110 -7.68 -3.87 -25.07
CA PRO A 110 -9.07 -3.80 -24.60
C PRO A 110 -9.16 -3.35 -23.14
N ASP A 111 -10.12 -2.49 -22.85
CA ASP A 111 -10.51 -2.07 -21.52
C ASP A 111 -11.45 -3.10 -20.90
N ILE A 112 -12.25 -3.72 -21.74
CA ILE A 112 -13.31 -4.66 -21.38
C ILE A 112 -13.12 -5.93 -22.19
N VAL A 113 -13.18 -7.08 -21.52
CA VAL A 113 -13.20 -8.41 -22.16
C VAL A 113 -14.38 -9.18 -21.58
N ILE A 114 -15.39 -9.45 -22.39
CA ILE A 114 -16.63 -10.09 -21.95
C ILE A 114 -16.92 -11.37 -22.72
N PRO A 115 -17.49 -12.39 -22.07
CA PRO A 115 -18.04 -13.55 -22.76
C PRO A 115 -19.30 -13.20 -23.55
N PHE A 116 -19.40 -13.66 -24.79
CA PHE A 116 -20.59 -13.40 -25.60
C PHE A 116 -21.88 -13.91 -24.96
N GLY A 117 -21.82 -15.07 -24.29
CA GLY A 117 -22.95 -15.66 -23.56
C GLY A 117 -23.48 -14.83 -22.40
N LEU A 118 -22.67 -13.92 -21.81
CA LEU A 118 -23.10 -13.04 -20.73
C LEU A 118 -23.61 -11.68 -21.23
N VAL A 119 -23.47 -11.39 -22.51
CA VAL A 119 -24.07 -10.21 -23.14
C VAL A 119 -25.57 -10.41 -23.33
N ILE A 120 -25.98 -11.66 -23.62
CA ILE A 120 -27.35 -11.99 -23.94
C ILE A 120 -28.17 -12.08 -22.65
N LYS A 121 -29.12 -11.17 -22.50
CA LYS A 121 -30.09 -11.20 -21.41
C LYS A 121 -31.19 -12.21 -21.73
N THR A 122 -31.62 -12.95 -20.72
CA THR A 122 -32.69 -13.95 -20.86
C THR A 122 -33.80 -13.66 -19.86
N GLY A 123 -35.03 -14.06 -20.21
CA GLY A 123 -36.09 -14.21 -19.24
C GLY A 123 -35.97 -15.53 -18.45
N PRO A 124 -36.82 -15.75 -17.44
CA PRO A 124 -36.81 -16.96 -16.62
C PRO A 124 -37.06 -18.23 -17.38
N ASP A 125 -37.79 -18.14 -18.49
CA ASP A 125 -38.21 -19.29 -19.29
C ASP A 125 -37.75 -19.16 -20.75
N GLY A 126 -37.21 -20.25 -21.30
CA GLY A 126 -36.84 -20.35 -22.71
C GLY A 126 -35.32 -20.24 -22.96
N PHE A 127 -34.99 -20.50 -24.23
CA PHE A 127 -33.64 -20.37 -24.75
C PHE A 127 -33.62 -19.33 -25.87
N PHE A 128 -32.53 -18.55 -25.88
CA PHE A 128 -32.29 -17.57 -26.95
C PHE A 128 -31.04 -17.94 -27.74
N ARG A 129 -31.16 -17.88 -29.05
CA ARG A 129 -30.03 -17.98 -29.97
C ARG A 129 -29.61 -16.59 -30.39
N ALA A 130 -28.35 -16.31 -30.21
CA ALA A 130 -27.76 -15.07 -30.67
C ALA A 130 -26.55 -15.37 -31.56
N ARG A 131 -26.40 -14.59 -32.63
CA ARG A 131 -25.26 -14.70 -33.52
C ARG A 131 -24.71 -13.32 -33.84
N MET A 132 -23.40 -13.22 -33.88
CA MET A 132 -22.67 -12.09 -34.40
C MET A 132 -21.47 -12.63 -35.18
N ASP A 133 -21.46 -12.44 -36.48
CA ASP A 133 -20.48 -13.01 -37.41
C ASP A 133 -20.30 -14.52 -37.24
N SER A 134 -19.08 -14.94 -36.90
CA SER A 134 -18.73 -16.34 -36.68
C SER A 134 -19.08 -16.85 -35.27
N ILE A 135 -19.41 -15.96 -34.34
CA ILE A 135 -19.71 -16.31 -32.96
C ILE A 135 -21.21 -16.55 -32.83
N ALA A 136 -21.60 -17.70 -32.31
CA ALA A 136 -22.97 -18.03 -32.02
C ALA A 136 -23.14 -18.69 -30.68
N VAL A 137 -24.17 -18.31 -29.94
CA VAL A 137 -24.43 -18.78 -28.57
C VAL A 137 -25.89 -19.16 -28.42
N VAL A 138 -26.13 -20.18 -27.62
CA VAL A 138 -27.45 -20.50 -27.06
C VAL A 138 -27.41 -20.17 -25.58
N ARG A 139 -28.32 -19.31 -25.13
CA ARG A 139 -28.41 -18.78 -23.80
C ARG A 139 -29.74 -19.17 -23.16
N GLY A 140 -29.70 -19.89 -22.04
CA GLY A 140 -30.83 -20.14 -21.16
C GLY A 140 -30.66 -19.42 -19.80
N ALA A 141 -31.58 -19.54 -18.88
CA ALA A 141 -31.56 -18.84 -17.59
C ALA A 141 -30.24 -18.97 -16.83
N ALA A 142 -29.67 -20.17 -16.71
CA ALA A 142 -28.43 -20.45 -15.99
C ALA A 142 -27.35 -21.15 -16.83
N ILE A 143 -27.42 -21.01 -18.15
CA ILE A 143 -26.52 -21.69 -19.10
C ILE A 143 -26.23 -20.82 -20.32
N ALA A 144 -24.99 -20.86 -20.80
CA ALA A 144 -24.59 -20.32 -22.08
C ALA A 144 -23.63 -21.30 -22.75
N ILE A 145 -23.95 -21.76 -23.92
CA ILE A 145 -23.20 -22.76 -24.70
C ILE A 145 -22.96 -22.29 -26.13
N PRO A 146 -21.94 -22.78 -26.82
CA PRO A 146 -21.80 -22.62 -28.26
C PRO A 146 -23.03 -23.14 -28.99
N ASP A 147 -23.48 -22.44 -30.07
CA ASP A 147 -24.59 -22.88 -30.90
C ASP A 147 -24.15 -23.99 -31.86
N GLU A 148 -23.75 -25.13 -31.28
CA GLU A 148 -23.44 -26.36 -32.01
C GLU A 148 -24.65 -27.29 -32.00
N ALA A 149 -24.96 -27.91 -33.15
CA ALA A 149 -26.15 -28.76 -33.28
C ALA A 149 -26.21 -29.85 -32.21
N VAL A 150 -25.11 -30.55 -31.98
CA VAL A 150 -25.03 -31.65 -30.99
C VAL A 150 -25.26 -31.17 -29.57
N LEU A 151 -24.63 -30.06 -29.18
CA LEU A 151 -24.79 -29.48 -27.83
C LEU A 151 -26.21 -28.93 -27.64
N ARG A 152 -26.73 -28.28 -28.65
CA ARG A 152 -28.10 -27.77 -28.60
C ARG A 152 -29.12 -28.88 -28.45
N ASP A 153 -29.05 -29.95 -29.29
CA ASP A 153 -29.95 -31.06 -29.19
C ASP A 153 -29.89 -31.80 -27.85
N LEU A 154 -28.69 -31.86 -27.24
CA LEU A 154 -28.51 -32.50 -25.97
C LEU A 154 -29.05 -31.66 -24.78
N ILE A 155 -28.88 -30.34 -24.84
CA ILE A 155 -29.17 -29.45 -23.70
C ILE A 155 -30.53 -28.79 -23.80
N VAL A 156 -30.87 -28.30 -24.98
CA VAL A 156 -32.14 -27.62 -25.27
C VAL A 156 -33.22 -28.63 -25.60
N GLY A 157 -32.87 -29.68 -26.34
CA GLY A 157 -33.83 -30.70 -26.80
C GLY A 157 -34.99 -30.13 -27.59
N ALA A 158 -36.22 -30.39 -27.10
CA ALA A 158 -37.46 -29.89 -27.73
C ALA A 158 -37.95 -28.55 -27.15
N ALA A 159 -37.16 -27.89 -26.28
CA ALA A 159 -37.57 -26.60 -25.71
C ALA A 159 -37.64 -25.51 -26.79
N GLU A 160 -38.56 -24.57 -26.60
CA GLU A 160 -38.71 -23.42 -27.49
C GLU A 160 -37.44 -22.53 -27.46
N THR A 161 -37.00 -22.15 -28.65
CA THR A 161 -35.78 -21.36 -28.80
C THR A 161 -36.06 -20.17 -29.73
N ASP A 162 -35.97 -18.98 -29.16
CA ASP A 162 -36.11 -17.76 -29.91
C ASP A 162 -34.78 -17.32 -30.51
N THR A 163 -34.79 -16.83 -31.75
CA THR A 163 -33.59 -16.27 -32.39
C THR A 163 -33.61 -14.76 -32.27
N LEU A 164 -32.60 -14.20 -31.65
CA LEU A 164 -32.45 -12.75 -31.49
C LEU A 164 -31.98 -12.12 -32.80
N ASP A 165 -32.62 -11.00 -33.17
CA ASP A 165 -32.20 -10.19 -34.29
C ASP A 165 -30.80 -9.54 -34.00
N SER A 166 -30.04 -9.35 -35.07
CA SER A 166 -28.71 -8.74 -35.01
C SER A 166 -28.73 -7.35 -34.37
N ASP A 167 -29.77 -6.55 -34.58
CA ASP A 167 -29.88 -5.21 -34.02
C ASP A 167 -30.12 -5.26 -32.51
N ILE A 168 -30.86 -6.26 -32.02
CA ILE A 168 -31.06 -6.51 -30.60
C ILE A 168 -29.71 -6.91 -29.96
N VAL A 169 -28.97 -7.82 -30.59
CA VAL A 169 -27.64 -8.24 -30.12
C VAL A 169 -26.66 -7.06 -30.04
N ARG A 170 -26.65 -6.19 -31.05
CA ARG A 170 -25.84 -4.97 -31.08
C ARG A 170 -26.21 -4.01 -29.96
N SER A 171 -27.50 -3.83 -29.67
CA SER A 171 -27.95 -2.98 -28.56
C SER A 171 -27.51 -3.53 -27.18
N MET A 172 -27.57 -4.86 -27.01
CA MET A 172 -27.07 -5.54 -25.78
C MET A 172 -25.57 -5.37 -25.63
N LEU A 173 -24.79 -5.47 -26.71
CA LEU A 173 -23.35 -5.23 -26.68
C LEU A 173 -23.02 -3.80 -26.30
N LEU A 174 -23.76 -2.80 -26.77
CA LEU A 174 -23.59 -1.40 -26.36
C LEU A 174 -23.86 -1.22 -24.88
N THR A 175 -24.93 -1.83 -24.38
CA THR A 175 -25.24 -1.79 -22.93
C THR A 175 -24.11 -2.43 -22.11
N ALA A 176 -23.63 -3.60 -22.56
CA ALA A 176 -22.54 -4.31 -21.90
C ALA A 176 -21.20 -3.56 -21.96
N SER A 177 -20.98 -2.72 -22.97
CA SER A 177 -19.77 -1.89 -23.06
C SER A 177 -19.75 -0.77 -22.02
N ALA A 178 -20.91 -0.28 -21.61
CA ALA A 178 -21.02 0.75 -20.56
C ALA A 178 -20.98 0.14 -19.15
N ALA A 179 -21.62 -1.02 -18.96
CA ALA A 179 -21.68 -1.71 -17.66
C ALA A 179 -21.62 -3.23 -17.87
N PRO A 180 -20.43 -3.81 -18.02
CA PRO A 180 -20.27 -5.25 -18.21
C PRO A 180 -20.67 -6.02 -16.95
N LEU A 181 -21.52 -7.04 -17.08
CA LEU A 181 -21.87 -7.93 -15.97
C LEU A 181 -20.61 -8.62 -15.41
N VAL A 182 -19.75 -9.10 -16.29
CA VAL A 182 -18.47 -9.73 -15.97
C VAL A 182 -17.41 -9.19 -16.92
N ASN A 183 -16.30 -8.73 -16.35
CA ASN A 183 -15.14 -8.31 -17.13
C ASN A 183 -13.94 -9.22 -16.83
N LEU A 184 -13.51 -10.01 -17.80
CA LEU A 184 -12.32 -10.87 -17.67
C LEU A 184 -11.01 -10.08 -17.61
N ARG A 185 -11.05 -8.77 -17.87
CA ARG A 185 -9.89 -7.87 -17.81
C ARG A 185 -9.60 -7.43 -16.37
N GLU A 186 -9.57 -8.37 -15.45
CA GLU A 186 -9.28 -8.13 -14.03
C GLU A 186 -8.14 -9.03 -13.50
N GLY A 187 -7.73 -8.81 -12.27
CA GLY A 187 -6.69 -9.61 -11.60
C GLY A 187 -5.37 -9.62 -12.38
N MET A 188 -4.88 -10.82 -12.74
CA MET A 188 -3.62 -10.97 -13.49
C MET A 188 -3.68 -10.36 -14.91
N PHE A 189 -4.87 -10.24 -15.47
CA PHE A 189 -5.10 -9.65 -16.79
C PHE A 189 -5.61 -8.20 -16.72
N ALA A 190 -5.63 -7.58 -15.55
CA ALA A 190 -6.02 -6.19 -15.42
C ALA A 190 -5.20 -5.30 -16.39
N LYS A 191 -5.88 -4.41 -17.10
CA LYS A 191 -5.19 -3.43 -17.95
C LYS A 191 -4.30 -2.61 -17.03
N ARG A 192 -3.00 -2.76 -17.15
CA ARG A 192 -2.08 -1.83 -16.52
C ARG A 192 -2.31 -0.50 -17.22
N GLU A 193 -3.00 0.39 -16.56
CA GLU A 193 -2.97 1.77 -16.97
C GLU A 193 -1.48 2.14 -17.06
N ARG A 194 -0.97 2.34 -18.27
CA ARG A 194 0.21 3.16 -18.40
C ARG A 194 -0.21 4.45 -17.71
N THR A 195 0.29 4.64 -16.51
CA THR A 195 0.24 5.94 -15.87
C THR A 195 0.99 6.84 -16.82
N VAL A 196 0.29 7.38 -17.80
CA VAL A 196 0.80 8.44 -18.67
C VAL A 196 0.87 9.65 -17.74
N TRP A 197 1.97 9.70 -17.01
CA TRP A 197 2.37 10.85 -16.21
C TRP A 197 2.66 12.03 -17.12
N THR A 198 1.79 12.31 -18.08
CA THR A 198 1.95 13.48 -18.92
C THR A 198 0.67 13.84 -19.64
N THR A 199 -0.35 14.26 -18.94
CA THR A 199 -1.11 15.36 -19.53
C THR A 199 -0.27 16.63 -19.32
N ASP A 200 -0.11 17.45 -20.35
CA ASP A 200 0.64 18.71 -20.26
C ASP A 200 0.17 19.59 -19.09
N THR A 201 -1.08 19.48 -18.71
CA THR A 201 -1.69 20.11 -17.53
C THR A 201 -1.07 19.60 -16.22
N GLN A 202 -0.89 18.27 -16.04
CA GLN A 202 -0.28 17.71 -14.84
C GLN A 202 1.22 18.09 -14.75
N ARG A 203 1.92 18.07 -15.89
CA ARG A 203 3.32 18.50 -15.96
C ARG A 203 3.50 19.96 -15.56
N THR A 204 2.55 20.81 -15.95
CA THR A 204 2.52 22.23 -15.57
C THR A 204 2.22 22.40 -14.08
N TRP A 205 1.30 21.62 -13.51
CA TRP A 205 0.99 21.60 -12.08
C TRP A 205 2.16 21.10 -11.24
N ILE A 206 2.83 20.03 -11.66
CA ILE A 206 4.03 19.49 -10.98
C ILE A 206 5.17 20.53 -11.02
N ARG A 207 5.39 21.19 -12.13
CA ARG A 207 6.40 22.28 -12.22
C ARG A 207 6.06 23.44 -11.29
N ARG A 208 4.80 23.87 -11.22
CA ARG A 208 4.34 24.93 -10.30
C ARG A 208 4.51 24.53 -8.83
N LEU A 209 4.19 23.28 -8.46
CA LEU A 209 4.39 22.77 -7.11
C LEU A 209 5.88 22.67 -6.75
N LEU A 210 6.73 22.22 -7.68
CA LEU A 210 8.18 22.19 -7.48
C LEU A 210 8.78 23.58 -7.31
N THR A 211 8.35 24.57 -8.12
CA THR A 211 8.80 25.95 -7.96
C THR A 211 8.31 26.57 -6.66
N ALA A 212 7.07 26.33 -6.25
CA ALA A 212 6.55 26.77 -4.97
C ALA A 212 7.33 26.15 -3.78
N LEU A 213 7.62 24.87 -3.83
CA LEU A 213 8.43 24.18 -2.83
C LEU A 213 9.85 24.78 -2.75
N LEU A 214 10.47 25.06 -3.89
CA LEU A 214 11.80 25.65 -3.96
C LEU A 214 11.82 27.08 -3.38
N ILE A 215 10.77 27.87 -3.62
CA ILE A 215 10.62 29.21 -3.04
C ILE A 215 10.48 29.11 -1.51
N VAL A 216 9.64 28.19 -1.01
CA VAL A 216 9.42 28.01 0.43
C VAL A 216 10.71 27.54 1.14
N THR A 217 11.44 26.60 0.54
CA THR A 217 12.72 26.15 1.10
C THR A 217 13.76 27.25 1.10
N MET A 218 13.85 28.02 0.03
CA MET A 218 14.78 29.16 -0.06
C MET A 218 14.43 30.25 0.96
N MET A 219 13.14 30.53 1.15
CA MET A 219 12.69 31.50 2.15
C MET A 219 12.95 31.02 3.58
N SER A 220 12.78 29.72 3.86
CA SER A 220 13.13 29.10 5.13
C SER A 220 14.63 29.21 5.46
N VAL A 221 15.48 28.99 4.47
CA VAL A 221 16.94 29.15 4.61
C VAL A 221 17.30 30.62 4.87
N LEU A 222 16.70 31.58 4.15
CA LEU A 222 16.91 33.00 4.36
C LEU A 222 16.47 33.45 5.76
N VAL A 223 15.33 33.01 6.25
CA VAL A 223 14.85 33.29 7.62
C VAL A 223 15.81 32.69 8.66
N THR A 224 16.32 31.49 8.43
CA THR A 224 17.27 30.83 9.34
C THR A 224 18.61 31.58 9.35
N LEU A 225 19.14 31.98 8.19
CA LEU A 225 20.34 32.81 8.13
C LEU A 225 20.12 34.19 8.81
N GLY A 226 18.97 34.82 8.59
CA GLY A 226 18.61 36.06 9.25
C GLY A 226 18.56 35.92 10.77
N LYS A 227 17.98 34.82 11.29
CA LYS A 227 18.01 34.50 12.71
C LYS A 227 19.43 34.32 13.27
N TYR A 228 20.30 33.64 12.53
CA TYR A 228 21.70 33.49 12.95
C TYR A 228 22.44 34.86 12.97
N TRP A 229 22.18 35.75 12.00
CA TRP A 229 22.83 37.06 11.98
C TRP A 229 22.33 38.00 13.08
N THR A 230 21.03 37.99 13.38
CA THR A 230 20.46 38.86 14.42
C THR A 230 20.61 38.24 15.81
N GLY A 231 20.55 36.89 15.95
CA GLY A 231 20.67 36.20 17.20
C GLY A 231 22.05 36.32 17.83
N THR A 232 23.12 36.18 17.04
CA THR A 232 24.50 36.34 17.53
C THR A 232 24.80 37.75 18.05
N ALA A 233 24.22 38.80 17.44
CA ALA A 233 24.42 40.15 17.92
C ALA A 233 23.74 40.40 19.28
N SER A 234 22.51 39.94 19.45
CA SER A 234 21.75 40.10 20.70
C SER A 234 22.28 39.21 21.85
N GLU A 235 22.71 38.00 21.53
CA GLU A 235 23.31 37.11 22.55
C GLU A 235 24.68 37.65 23.05
N ASN A 236 25.49 38.23 22.16
CA ASN A 236 26.75 38.86 22.51
C ASN A 236 26.54 40.09 23.39
N GLU A 237 25.53 40.93 23.11
CA GLU A 237 25.21 42.07 23.99
C GLU A 237 24.72 41.62 25.37
N ILE A 238 23.88 40.61 25.44
CA ILE A 238 23.41 40.05 26.74
C ILE A 238 24.56 39.43 27.53
N ALA A 239 25.43 38.66 26.88
CA ALA A 239 26.61 38.08 27.51
C ALA A 239 27.59 39.14 28.00
N LEU A 240 27.82 40.17 27.21
CA LEU A 240 28.70 41.31 27.61
C LEU A 240 28.11 42.09 28.80
N ALA A 241 26.81 42.39 28.75
CA ALA A 241 26.11 43.08 29.84
C ALA A 241 26.08 42.24 31.14
N ALA A 242 26.00 40.92 31.05
CA ALA A 242 26.10 40.02 32.21
C ALA A 242 27.51 39.95 32.77
N ALA A 243 28.54 39.95 31.93
CA ALA A 243 29.95 39.97 32.33
C ALA A 243 30.37 41.30 32.95
N GLN A 244 29.88 42.42 32.44
CA GLN A 244 30.12 43.76 33.00
C GLN A 244 29.53 43.98 34.40
N LYS A 245 28.49 43.20 34.78
CA LYS A 245 28.02 43.19 36.19
C LYS A 245 28.98 42.52 37.16
N ILE A 246 29.87 41.65 36.67
CA ILE A 246 30.88 40.95 37.50
C ILE A 246 32.17 41.78 37.51
N ASP A 247 32.58 42.29 36.39
CA ASP A 247 33.76 43.18 36.25
C ASP A 247 33.50 44.25 35.17
N PRO A 248 33.37 45.54 35.55
CA PRO A 248 33.07 46.64 34.61
C PRO A 248 34.19 46.92 33.57
N ALA A 249 35.38 46.33 33.76
CA ALA A 249 36.52 46.54 32.84
C ALA A 249 36.45 45.63 31.59
N ILE A 250 35.50 44.70 31.51
CA ILE A 250 35.37 43.79 30.38
C ILE A 250 34.71 44.50 29.20
N THR A 251 35.43 44.59 28.09
CA THR A 251 34.98 45.23 26.85
C THR A 251 34.93 44.25 25.65
N ASP A 252 35.49 43.03 25.81
CA ASP A 252 35.57 42.03 24.76
C ASP A 252 34.77 40.77 25.14
N ILE A 253 34.07 40.19 24.15
CA ILE A 253 33.23 38.98 24.34
C ILE A 253 34.06 37.77 24.78
N ASN A 254 35.27 37.62 24.28
CA ASN A 254 36.15 36.53 24.68
C ASN A 254 36.59 36.62 26.16
N GLN A 255 36.76 37.86 26.67
CA GLN A 255 37.01 38.09 28.08
C GLN A 255 35.75 37.86 28.94
N ALA A 256 34.56 38.20 28.37
CA ALA A 256 33.28 37.98 29.04
C ALA A 256 33.02 36.49 29.27
N GLU A 257 33.26 35.63 28.28
CA GLU A 257 33.13 34.19 28.40
C GLU A 257 34.03 33.59 29.45
N GLY A 258 35.30 34.02 29.49
CA GLY A 258 36.26 33.60 30.49
C GLY A 258 35.87 34.01 31.91
N ALA A 259 35.42 35.24 32.11
CA ALA A 259 34.98 35.77 33.41
C ALA A 259 33.69 35.07 33.90
N LEU A 260 32.74 34.81 32.99
CA LEU A 260 31.51 34.10 33.31
C LEU A 260 31.79 32.64 33.71
N ALA A 261 32.64 31.95 32.93
CA ALA A 261 33.08 30.59 33.24
C ALA A 261 33.81 30.50 34.62
N ALA A 262 34.68 31.46 34.92
CA ALA A 262 35.37 31.52 36.22
C ALA A 262 34.40 31.83 37.38
N ALA A 263 33.35 32.64 37.14
CA ALA A 263 32.35 32.93 38.15
C ALA A 263 31.43 31.73 38.42
N LEU A 264 31.03 31.00 37.37
CA LEU A 264 30.24 29.76 37.47
C LEU A 264 31.00 28.64 38.16
N ASN A 265 32.31 28.51 37.87
CA ASN A 265 33.18 27.55 38.59
C ASN A 265 33.33 27.90 40.07
N ARG A 266 33.44 29.19 40.42
CA ARG A 266 33.51 29.64 41.83
C ARG A 266 32.19 29.37 42.58
N GLN A 267 31.03 29.40 41.89
CA GLN A 267 29.74 29.12 42.51
C GLN A 267 29.41 27.62 42.58
N GLY A 268 30.32 26.72 42.16
CA GLY A 268 30.11 25.27 42.21
C GLY A 268 28.98 24.77 41.27
N LYS A 269 28.48 25.61 40.39
CA LYS A 269 27.36 25.28 39.51
C LYS A 269 27.72 24.55 38.21
N MET A 270 29.03 24.37 37.96
CA MET A 270 29.53 23.79 36.70
C MET A 270 29.88 22.29 36.75
N GLN A 271 29.73 21.63 37.89
CA GLN A 271 29.92 20.18 37.96
C GLN A 271 28.59 19.46 37.91
N SER A 272 28.02 19.31 36.75
CA SER A 272 27.03 18.26 36.59
C SER A 272 27.79 16.93 36.50
N SER A 273 28.10 16.38 37.66
CA SER A 273 28.71 15.05 37.83
C SER A 273 27.78 13.90 37.39
N PHE A 274 26.57 14.22 36.96
CA PHE A 274 25.56 13.22 36.52
C PHE A 274 26.02 12.39 35.32
N ALA A 275 26.52 13.02 34.27
CA ALA A 275 26.90 12.33 33.05
C ALA A 275 28.03 11.29 33.25
N PRO A 276 29.17 11.61 33.91
CA PRO A 276 30.20 10.61 34.15
C PRO A 276 29.74 9.51 35.13
N LEU A 277 28.99 9.87 36.20
CA LEU A 277 28.48 8.90 37.17
C LEU A 277 27.48 7.93 36.54
N SER A 278 26.54 8.43 35.76
CA SER A 278 25.55 7.60 35.05
C SER A 278 26.21 6.73 33.97
N ALA A 279 27.19 7.24 33.23
CA ALA A 279 27.91 6.48 32.22
C ALA A 279 28.72 5.30 32.84
N ALA A 280 29.36 5.52 33.95
CA ALA A 280 30.06 4.46 34.70
C ALA A 280 29.09 3.39 35.20
N LEU A 281 27.96 3.82 35.81
CA LEU A 281 26.93 2.90 36.27
C LEU A 281 26.40 2.02 35.14
N TRP A 282 25.97 2.61 34.03
CA TRP A 282 25.40 1.85 32.91
C TRP A 282 26.40 0.92 32.24
N ARG A 283 27.69 1.29 32.19
CA ARG A 283 28.75 0.44 31.67
C ARG A 283 28.94 -0.79 32.55
N SER A 284 28.96 -0.60 33.88
CA SER A 284 29.14 -1.68 34.84
C SER A 284 27.93 -2.61 34.92
N VAL A 285 26.70 -2.07 34.88
CA VAL A 285 25.46 -2.86 34.84
C VAL A 285 25.35 -3.66 33.53
N LYS A 286 25.72 -3.07 32.38
CA LYS A 286 25.72 -3.77 31.10
C LYS A 286 26.71 -4.92 31.02
N ALA A 287 27.83 -4.82 31.76
CA ALA A 287 28.86 -5.86 31.84
C ALA A 287 28.47 -7.00 32.81
N SER A 288 27.49 -6.78 33.69
CA SER A 288 27.09 -7.73 34.74
C SER A 288 25.72 -8.37 34.39
N PRO A 289 25.67 -9.62 33.90
CA PRO A 289 24.41 -10.28 33.60
C PRO A 289 23.56 -10.46 34.88
N ASN A 290 22.26 -10.31 34.74
CA ASN A 290 21.27 -10.46 35.82
C ASN A 290 21.27 -9.36 36.92
N VAL A 291 21.95 -8.21 36.71
CA VAL A 291 21.83 -7.03 37.58
C VAL A 291 20.89 -6.04 36.92
N SER A 292 19.87 -5.58 37.62
CA SER A 292 18.90 -4.59 37.15
C SER A 292 18.87 -3.37 38.06
N VAL A 293 18.67 -2.20 37.47
CA VAL A 293 18.49 -0.94 38.21
C VAL A 293 16.98 -0.77 38.47
N ARG A 294 16.58 -0.71 39.73
CA ARG A 294 15.20 -0.49 40.17
C ARG A 294 14.87 0.98 40.33
N GLU A 295 15.79 1.71 40.94
CA GLU A 295 15.60 3.14 41.19
C GLU A 295 16.92 3.86 40.96
N LEU A 296 16.87 5.07 40.42
CA LEU A 296 18.01 5.94 40.23
C LEU A 296 17.61 7.36 40.62
N ARG A 297 18.34 7.95 41.55
CA ARG A 297 18.11 9.30 42.04
C ARG A 297 19.44 10.07 42.05
N PHE A 298 19.43 11.26 41.50
CA PHE A 298 20.57 12.16 41.51
C PHE A 298 20.23 13.40 42.35
N THR A 299 21.11 13.75 43.26
CA THR A 299 20.92 14.92 44.14
C THR A 299 21.74 16.12 43.66
N PRO A 300 21.33 17.36 44.00
CA PRO A 300 22.08 18.57 43.65
C PRO A 300 23.52 18.61 44.19
N ASP A 301 23.79 17.82 45.21
CA ASP A 301 25.13 17.70 45.83
C ASP A 301 26.08 16.79 45.01
N GLY A 302 25.70 16.38 43.83
CA GLY A 302 26.51 15.55 42.94
C GLY A 302 26.59 14.08 43.34
N ILE A 303 25.60 13.59 44.08
CA ILE A 303 25.54 12.21 44.57
C ILE A 303 24.52 11.43 43.74
N LEU A 304 24.93 10.28 43.20
CA LEU A 304 24.06 9.35 42.49
C LEU A 304 23.70 8.19 43.44
N THR A 305 22.43 8.06 43.78
CA THR A 305 21.88 6.94 44.56
C THR A 305 21.15 6.00 43.66
N VAL A 306 21.44 4.71 43.70
CA VAL A 306 20.91 3.66 42.83
C VAL A 306 20.50 2.46 43.65
N VAL A 307 19.35 1.89 43.38
CA VAL A 307 18.90 0.61 43.92
C VAL A 307 19.17 -0.46 42.91
N LEU A 308 20.09 -1.36 43.17
CA LEU A 308 20.41 -2.51 42.34
C LEU A 308 19.68 -3.76 42.84
N SER A 309 19.16 -4.58 41.92
CA SER A 309 18.54 -5.86 42.21
C SER A 309 19.21 -6.96 41.42
N ALA A 310 19.53 -8.07 42.08
CA ALA A 310 20.05 -9.27 41.43
C ALA A 310 19.61 -10.54 42.17
N PRO A 311 19.63 -11.70 41.49
CA PRO A 311 19.33 -13.00 42.13
C PRO A 311 20.32 -13.40 43.22
N THR A 312 21.58 -12.97 43.11
CA THR A 312 22.67 -13.29 44.07
C THR A 312 23.48 -12.04 44.44
N ALA A 313 24.00 -12.04 45.66
CA ALA A 313 24.85 -10.95 46.13
C ALA A 313 26.18 -10.81 45.35
N ASP A 314 26.68 -11.92 44.81
CA ASP A 314 27.95 -11.93 44.06
C ASP A 314 27.85 -11.13 42.74
N ASN A 315 26.71 -11.15 42.09
CA ASN A 315 26.46 -10.37 40.84
C ASN A 315 26.50 -8.86 41.12
N ILE A 316 25.95 -8.44 42.28
CA ILE A 316 25.97 -7.04 42.69
C ILE A 316 27.41 -6.63 43.08
N ASN A 317 28.13 -7.49 43.82
CA ASN A 317 29.50 -7.22 44.19
C ASN A 317 30.42 -7.05 42.97
N ALA A 318 30.26 -7.85 41.94
CA ALA A 318 31.01 -7.68 40.69
C ALA A 318 30.73 -6.31 40.03
N THR A 319 29.48 -5.86 40.01
CA THR A 319 29.10 -4.54 39.51
C THR A 319 29.70 -3.41 40.34
N LEU A 320 29.68 -3.53 41.68
CA LEU A 320 30.25 -2.54 42.57
C LEU A 320 31.77 -2.43 42.40
N LEU A 321 32.47 -3.56 42.28
CA LEU A 321 33.91 -3.58 42.01
C LEU A 321 34.25 -2.89 40.68
N ALA A 322 33.46 -3.08 39.65
CA ALA A 322 33.67 -2.44 38.36
C ALA A 322 33.53 -0.90 38.48
N ILE A 323 32.52 -0.40 39.19
CA ILE A 323 32.35 1.04 39.43
C ILE A 323 33.51 1.61 40.26
N GLN A 324 34.00 0.84 41.22
CA GLN A 324 35.14 1.24 42.04
C GLN A 324 36.46 1.27 41.24
N GLN A 325 36.66 0.32 40.33
CA GLN A 325 37.80 0.29 39.40
C GLN A 325 37.79 1.47 38.41
N ASP A 326 36.62 1.97 38.05
CA ASP A 326 36.47 3.21 37.26
C ASP A 326 36.83 4.48 38.10
N GLY A 327 37.24 4.33 39.39
CA GLY A 327 37.74 5.41 40.25
C GLY A 327 36.67 6.09 41.11
N PHE A 328 35.41 5.66 41.06
CA PHE A 328 34.34 6.27 41.85
C PHE A 328 34.28 5.76 43.30
N LYS A 329 33.91 6.63 44.23
CA LYS A 329 33.66 6.25 45.63
C LYS A 329 32.25 5.70 45.75
N ILE A 330 32.13 4.49 46.28
CA ILE A 330 30.85 3.83 46.47
C ILE A 330 30.59 3.52 47.94
N THR A 331 29.34 3.60 48.35
CA THR A 331 28.86 3.08 49.62
C THR A 331 27.65 2.21 49.29
N ALA A 332 27.67 0.96 49.74
CA ALA A 332 26.62 -0.02 49.47
C ALA A 332 25.99 -0.51 50.77
N LEU A 333 24.67 -0.48 50.85
CA LEU A 333 23.90 -0.97 51.99
C LEU A 333 22.98 -2.12 51.50
N PRO A 334 23.25 -3.36 51.92
CA PRO A 334 22.43 -4.49 51.52
C PRO A 334 21.03 -4.43 52.17
N ARG A 335 20.00 -4.77 51.38
CA ARG A 335 18.61 -4.85 51.81
C ARG A 335 18.01 -6.13 51.28
N GLN A 336 17.23 -6.85 52.08
CA GLN A 336 16.51 -8.04 51.60
C GLN A 336 15.11 -7.67 51.20
N ASP A 337 14.70 -8.18 50.05
CA ASP A 337 13.31 -8.06 49.57
C ASP A 337 12.50 -9.27 50.08
N ALA A 338 11.22 -9.06 50.32
CA ALA A 338 10.24 -10.10 50.66
C ALA A 338 10.09 -11.20 49.60
N THR A 339 10.59 -10.96 48.40
CA THR A 339 10.52 -11.88 47.21
C THR A 339 11.79 -12.73 47.05
N GLY A 340 12.79 -12.65 47.97
CA GLY A 340 14.01 -13.46 47.92
C GLY A 340 15.11 -12.94 47.00
N SER A 341 14.92 -11.79 46.34
CA SER A 341 15.97 -11.12 45.56
C SER A 341 16.81 -10.22 46.45
N THR A 342 18.14 -10.16 46.20
CA THR A 342 19.04 -9.26 46.92
C THR A 342 18.91 -7.85 46.34
N LEU A 343 18.56 -6.89 47.20
CA LEU A 343 18.56 -5.47 46.87
C LEU A 343 19.74 -4.79 47.55
N VAL A 344 20.38 -3.84 46.88
CA VAL A 344 21.47 -3.06 47.47
C VAL A 344 21.27 -1.58 47.09
N ASP A 345 21.20 -0.75 48.11
CA ASP A 345 21.22 0.69 47.96
C ASP A 345 22.66 1.14 47.78
N VAL A 346 22.99 1.67 46.63
CA VAL A 346 24.34 2.10 46.25
C VAL A 346 24.39 3.61 46.11
N THR A 347 25.30 4.23 46.81
CA THR A 347 25.60 5.65 46.64
C THR A 347 26.94 5.79 45.93
N VAL A 348 26.93 6.48 44.76
CA VAL A 348 28.13 6.71 43.95
C VAL A 348 28.48 8.19 43.97
N ARG A 349 29.75 8.50 44.22
CA ARG A 349 30.28 9.87 44.28
C ARG A 349 31.55 9.98 43.43
N MET A 350 31.83 11.20 42.97
CA MET A 350 33.11 11.50 42.35
C MET A 350 34.27 11.30 43.37
N PRO A 351 35.46 10.96 42.89
CA PRO A 351 36.64 10.71 43.75
C PRO A 351 37.03 11.89 44.61
#